data_182021f087352e42e561f18b564462e8
#
_entry.id   182021f087352e42e561f18b564462e8
#
_cell.length_a   1.000
_cell.length_b   1.000
_cell.length_c   1.000
_cell.angle_alpha   90.00
_cell.angle_beta   90.00
_cell.angle_gamma   90.00
#
_symmetry.space_group_name_H-M   'P 1'
#
loop_
_entity.id
_entity.type
_entity.pdbx_description
1 polymer ?
#
loop_
_entity_poly.entity_id
_entity_poly.type
_entity_poly.pdbx_seq_one_letter_code
_entity_poly.pdbx_strand_id
1 'polypeptide(L)'
;MAEYQKFMNFATNGKSDSTKKQYRLQYNKLFKLTNKPIADTSEKKIIELLNEIDNKNNSQALLNIALLVRKMEHLSVTQLEKKRKQDKDALIEDVKVKNVELKENLPSYTDLVEYMNYLYDKNEWTDFIINYLLIYLQVRNQDLNFTIISRKKDATDSKKNYMWLQNSKAKVTFIRNVYKTASIIGPDGTDHGYGQKVNTITDKKFIVAIRRVLGCQKSGLDCGTFIPTVSAIAYHLMKATYKQIGEGRYFKIIVNHFRNDIDKLKEISAN
;
A
#
# COMPACT_ATOMS: atom_id res chain seq x y z
N MET A 1 23.63 18.00 -14.69
CA MET A 1 23.76 17.70 -13.24
C MET A 1 23.10 18.72 -12.34
N ALA A 2 23.20 20.03 -12.64
CA ALA A 2 22.61 21.08 -11.80
C ALA A 2 21.09 21.01 -11.65
N GLU A 3 20.33 20.80 -12.75
CA GLU A 3 18.86 20.67 -12.72
C GLU A 3 18.43 19.49 -11.85
N TYR A 4 19.06 18.32 -12.00
CA TYR A 4 18.74 17.14 -11.22
C TYR A 4 18.91 17.37 -9.70
N GLN A 5 20.02 17.99 -9.28
CA GLN A 5 20.26 18.25 -7.86
C GLN A 5 19.25 19.24 -7.28
N LYS A 6 18.96 20.32 -8.01
CA LYS A 6 17.89 21.28 -7.63
C LYS A 6 16.53 20.57 -7.52
N PHE A 7 16.18 19.75 -8.52
CA PHE A 7 14.93 18.99 -8.53
C PHE A 7 14.82 18.06 -7.32
N MET A 8 15.87 17.29 -7.03
CA MET A 8 15.83 16.37 -5.88
C MET A 8 15.65 17.13 -4.56
N ASN A 9 16.35 18.25 -4.37
CA ASN A 9 16.19 19.07 -3.18
C ASN A 9 14.77 19.65 -3.07
N PHE A 10 14.23 20.17 -4.17
CA PHE A 10 12.89 20.77 -4.21
C PHE A 10 11.79 19.75 -4.00
N ALA A 11 11.81 18.65 -4.77
CA ALA A 11 10.70 17.72 -4.87
C ALA A 11 10.68 16.67 -3.75
N THR A 12 11.80 16.43 -3.06
CA THR A 12 11.94 15.33 -2.10
C THR A 12 12.10 15.77 -0.65
N ASN A 13 12.06 17.06 -0.39
CA ASN A 13 12.10 17.58 0.99
C ASN A 13 10.92 17.00 1.80
N GLY A 14 11.21 16.45 2.98
CA GLY A 14 10.20 15.80 3.84
C GLY A 14 9.60 14.48 3.29
N LYS A 15 10.06 13.95 2.15
CA LYS A 15 9.52 12.71 1.56
C LYS A 15 10.27 11.47 2.05
N SER A 16 9.54 10.33 2.06
CA SER A 16 10.12 9.01 2.38
C SER A 16 11.18 8.59 1.35
N ASP A 17 12.10 7.72 1.76
CA ASP A 17 13.16 7.21 0.87
C ASP A 17 12.59 6.47 -0.34
N SER A 18 11.47 5.78 -0.18
CA SER A 18 10.75 5.15 -1.29
C SER A 18 10.28 6.19 -2.32
N THR A 19 9.70 7.31 -1.87
CA THR A 19 9.29 8.41 -2.74
C THR A 19 10.48 9.07 -3.43
N LYS A 20 11.58 9.31 -2.68
CA LYS A 20 12.83 9.85 -3.24
C LYS A 20 13.38 8.95 -4.34
N LYS A 21 13.39 7.63 -4.11
CA LYS A 21 13.81 6.63 -5.10
C LYS A 21 12.95 6.67 -6.36
N GLN A 22 11.62 6.76 -6.21
CA GLN A 22 10.70 6.87 -7.34
C GLN A 22 10.92 8.16 -8.15
N TYR A 23 11.07 9.30 -7.50
CA TYR A 23 11.33 10.57 -8.18
C TYR A 23 12.64 10.53 -8.97
N ARG A 24 13.70 9.96 -8.38
CA ARG A 24 14.97 9.73 -9.08
C ARG A 24 14.80 8.91 -10.34
N LEU A 25 14.11 7.77 -10.24
CA LEU A 25 13.87 6.88 -11.39
C LEU A 25 13.07 7.56 -12.49
N GLN A 26 12.00 8.26 -12.13
CA GLN A 26 11.13 8.94 -13.10
C GLN A 26 11.83 10.15 -13.74
N TYR A 27 12.59 10.95 -12.96
CA TYR A 27 13.39 12.03 -13.51
C TYR A 27 14.38 11.51 -14.57
N ASN A 28 15.15 10.47 -14.24
CA ASN A 28 16.13 9.88 -15.14
C ASN A 28 15.49 9.33 -16.41
N LYS A 29 14.30 8.74 -16.31
CA LYS A 29 13.52 8.28 -17.49
C LYS A 29 13.14 9.46 -18.39
N LEU A 30 12.57 10.52 -17.80
CA LEU A 30 12.13 11.69 -18.56
C LEU A 30 13.32 12.41 -19.19
N PHE A 31 14.43 12.57 -18.46
CA PHE A 31 15.67 13.16 -18.97
C PHE A 31 16.22 12.39 -20.18
N LYS A 32 16.18 11.06 -20.14
CA LYS A 32 16.58 10.23 -21.28
C LYS A 32 15.67 10.44 -22.51
N LEU A 33 14.37 10.60 -22.30
CA LEU A 33 13.40 10.84 -23.36
C LEU A 33 13.59 12.24 -23.99
N THR A 34 13.83 13.27 -23.19
CA THR A 34 14.04 14.64 -23.67
C THR A 34 15.41 14.84 -24.29
N ASN A 35 16.39 13.98 -23.95
CA ASN A 35 17.80 14.06 -24.36
C ASN A 35 18.47 15.44 -24.09
N LYS A 36 17.90 16.23 -23.16
CA LYS A 36 18.39 17.52 -22.69
C LYS A 36 17.68 17.86 -21.37
N PRO A 37 18.09 18.92 -20.66
CA PRO A 37 17.40 19.36 -19.45
C PRO A 37 15.89 19.48 -19.68
N ILE A 38 15.11 19.02 -18.71
CA ILE A 38 13.63 19.00 -18.82
C ILE A 38 13.10 20.43 -18.89
N ALA A 39 13.74 21.36 -18.17
CA ALA A 39 13.42 22.79 -18.20
C ALA A 39 13.61 23.40 -19.60
N ASP A 40 14.61 22.94 -20.35
CA ASP A 40 14.92 23.42 -21.72
C ASP A 40 14.02 22.77 -22.80
N THR A 41 13.12 21.87 -22.40
CA THR A 41 12.19 21.20 -23.30
C THR A 41 10.84 21.89 -23.26
N SER A 42 10.29 22.28 -24.42
CA SER A 42 8.97 22.91 -24.48
C SER A 42 7.86 21.98 -23.98
N GLU A 43 6.78 22.52 -23.42
CA GLU A 43 5.61 21.75 -22.99
C GLU A 43 5.08 20.87 -24.12
N LYS A 44 4.98 21.43 -25.33
CA LYS A 44 4.51 20.70 -26.53
C LYS A 44 5.37 19.46 -26.80
N LYS A 45 6.72 19.62 -26.77
CA LYS A 45 7.62 18.48 -27.01
C LYS A 45 7.54 17.42 -25.93
N ILE A 46 7.41 17.84 -24.67
CA ILE A 46 7.20 16.90 -23.56
C ILE A 46 5.91 16.10 -23.77
N ILE A 47 4.81 16.76 -24.15
CA ILE A 47 3.52 16.12 -24.40
C ILE A 47 3.62 15.11 -25.57
N GLU A 48 4.30 15.46 -26.66
CA GLU A 48 4.55 14.56 -27.78
C GLU A 48 5.25 13.27 -27.30
N LEU A 49 6.36 13.41 -26.58
CA LEU A 49 7.12 12.27 -26.05
C LEU A 49 6.29 11.40 -25.07
N LEU A 50 5.46 12.02 -24.25
CA LEU A 50 4.61 11.30 -23.31
C LEU A 50 3.47 10.54 -24.00
N ASN A 51 3.00 11.02 -25.16
CA ASN A 51 1.96 10.35 -25.95
C ASN A 51 2.47 9.07 -26.66
N GLU A 52 3.79 8.95 -26.85
CA GLU A 52 4.43 7.75 -27.40
C GLU A 52 4.54 6.61 -26.37
N ILE A 53 4.18 6.86 -25.11
CA ILE A 53 4.28 5.88 -24.03
C ILE A 53 2.97 5.11 -23.88
N ASP A 54 2.95 3.84 -24.23
CA ASP A 54 1.76 2.98 -24.15
C ASP A 54 1.18 2.87 -22.73
N ASN A 55 2.03 2.82 -21.72
CA ASN A 55 1.60 2.67 -20.33
C ASN A 55 1.18 4.02 -19.75
N LYS A 56 -0.15 4.24 -19.67
CA LYS A 56 -0.76 5.49 -19.15
C LYS A 56 -0.26 5.87 -17.73
N ASN A 57 -0.03 4.91 -16.85
CA ASN A 57 0.48 5.20 -15.50
C ASN A 57 1.93 5.70 -15.54
N ASN A 58 2.76 5.13 -16.42
CA ASN A 58 4.13 5.63 -16.60
C ASN A 58 4.13 7.03 -17.21
N SER A 59 3.32 7.28 -18.25
CA SER A 59 3.14 8.61 -18.85
C SER A 59 2.74 9.65 -17.80
N GLN A 60 1.74 9.33 -16.98
CA GLN A 60 1.27 10.20 -15.87
C GLN A 60 2.38 10.47 -14.84
N ALA A 61 3.17 9.46 -14.48
CA ALA A 61 4.28 9.64 -13.54
C ALA A 61 5.35 10.60 -14.09
N LEU A 62 5.72 10.46 -15.37
CA LEU A 62 6.67 11.35 -16.03
C LEU A 62 6.12 12.77 -16.21
N LEU A 63 4.82 12.90 -16.53
CA LEU A 63 4.13 14.19 -16.58
C LEU A 63 4.20 14.95 -15.26
N ASN A 64 4.03 14.25 -14.13
CA ASN A 64 4.18 14.85 -12.81
C ASN A 64 5.62 15.34 -12.54
N ILE A 65 6.64 14.62 -13.01
CA ILE A 65 8.04 15.09 -12.92
C ILE A 65 8.24 16.35 -13.76
N ALA A 66 7.74 16.36 -15.01
CA ALA A 66 7.84 17.53 -15.87
C ALA A 66 7.22 18.78 -15.24
N LEU A 67 6.03 18.62 -14.65
CA LEU A 67 5.34 19.69 -13.93
C LEU A 67 6.17 20.21 -12.74
N LEU A 68 6.76 19.31 -11.95
CA LEU A 68 7.56 19.69 -10.78
C LEU A 68 8.84 20.42 -11.19
N VAL A 69 9.56 19.95 -12.22
CA VAL A 69 10.77 20.60 -12.73
C VAL A 69 10.45 22.00 -13.25
N ARG A 70 9.41 22.15 -14.08
CA ARG A 70 9.03 23.46 -14.64
C ARG A 70 8.54 24.43 -13.56
N LYS A 71 7.80 23.96 -12.55
CA LYS A 71 7.41 24.78 -11.39
C LYS A 71 8.61 25.24 -10.58
N MET A 72 9.58 24.36 -10.37
CA MET A 72 10.84 24.71 -9.69
C MET A 72 11.62 25.82 -10.43
N GLU A 73 11.64 25.77 -11.76
CA GLU A 73 12.32 26.77 -12.60
C GLU A 73 11.38 27.93 -13.02
N HIS A 74 10.21 28.08 -12.38
CA HIS A 74 9.23 29.14 -12.63
C HIS A 74 8.78 29.27 -14.08
N LEU A 75 8.75 28.15 -14.81
CA LEU A 75 8.33 28.08 -16.21
C LEU A 75 6.83 27.81 -16.36
N SER A 76 6.25 28.17 -17.53
CA SER A 76 4.86 27.83 -17.83
C SER A 76 4.59 26.32 -17.72
N VAL A 77 3.42 25.96 -17.18
CA VAL A 77 2.93 24.59 -17.03
C VAL A 77 1.51 24.39 -17.55
N THR A 78 0.97 25.38 -18.24
CA THR A 78 -0.45 25.43 -18.63
C THR A 78 -0.89 24.24 -19.47
N GLN A 79 -0.09 23.89 -20.50
CA GLN A 79 -0.41 22.77 -21.38
C GLN A 79 -0.24 21.41 -20.67
N LEU A 80 0.78 21.27 -19.82
CA LEU A 80 1.01 20.06 -19.04
C LEU A 80 -0.09 19.85 -17.99
N GLU A 81 -0.59 20.91 -17.35
CA GLU A 81 -1.70 20.80 -16.40
C GLU A 81 -3.02 20.43 -17.10
N LYS A 82 -3.27 20.99 -18.30
CA LYS A 82 -4.40 20.58 -19.13
C LYS A 82 -4.33 19.09 -19.51
N LYS A 83 -3.15 18.64 -19.96
CA LYS A 83 -2.93 17.21 -20.26
C LYS A 83 -3.14 16.35 -19.02
N ARG A 84 -2.58 16.75 -17.87
CA ARG A 84 -2.75 15.99 -16.61
C ARG A 84 -4.21 15.79 -16.25
N LYS A 85 -5.04 16.83 -16.42
CA LYS A 85 -6.49 16.72 -16.18
C LYS A 85 -7.14 15.74 -17.14
N GLN A 86 -6.87 15.86 -18.43
CA GLN A 86 -7.40 14.96 -19.47
C GLN A 86 -7.00 13.49 -19.22
N ASP A 87 -5.72 13.25 -18.93
CA ASP A 87 -5.21 11.90 -18.68
C ASP A 87 -5.82 11.29 -17.39
N LYS A 88 -6.04 12.13 -16.37
CA LYS A 88 -6.71 11.70 -15.13
C LYS A 88 -8.16 11.30 -15.39
N ASP A 89 -8.89 12.09 -16.17
CA ASP A 89 -10.30 11.81 -16.49
C ASP A 89 -10.40 10.51 -17.33
N ALA A 90 -9.50 10.32 -18.30
CA ALA A 90 -9.41 9.09 -19.08
C ALA A 90 -9.05 7.85 -18.23
N LEU A 91 -8.13 8.00 -17.25
CA LEU A 91 -7.80 6.92 -16.31
C LEU A 91 -8.97 6.56 -15.41
N ILE A 92 -9.75 7.54 -14.96
CA ILE A 92 -10.96 7.30 -14.16
C ILE A 92 -11.96 6.47 -14.95
N GLU A 93 -12.15 6.79 -16.23
CA GLU A 93 -13.09 6.07 -17.10
C GLU A 93 -12.59 4.64 -17.37
N ASP A 94 -11.31 4.45 -17.69
CA ASP A 94 -10.70 3.13 -17.85
C ASP A 94 -10.86 2.28 -16.56
N VAL A 95 -10.74 2.89 -15.38
CA VAL A 95 -10.91 2.19 -14.10
C VAL A 95 -12.37 1.80 -13.89
N LYS A 96 -13.34 2.63 -14.29
CA LYS A 96 -14.76 2.27 -14.21
C LYS A 96 -15.07 1.06 -15.09
N VAL A 97 -14.65 1.08 -16.35
CA VAL A 97 -14.83 -0.05 -17.28
C VAL A 97 -14.20 -1.34 -16.73
N LYS A 98 -12.93 -1.27 -16.33
CA LYS A 98 -12.25 -2.43 -15.72
C LYS A 98 -12.88 -2.91 -14.42
N ASN A 99 -13.49 -2.03 -13.63
CA ASN A 99 -14.18 -2.44 -12.40
C ASN A 99 -15.49 -3.19 -12.71
N VAL A 100 -16.19 -2.87 -13.80
CA VAL A 100 -17.36 -3.63 -14.25
C VAL A 100 -16.94 -5.03 -14.69
N GLU A 101 -15.95 -5.16 -15.56
CA GLU A 101 -15.41 -6.45 -16.02
C GLU A 101 -14.85 -7.32 -14.88
N LEU A 102 -14.19 -6.68 -13.89
CA LEU A 102 -13.62 -7.39 -12.74
C LEU A 102 -14.69 -7.85 -11.75
N LYS A 103 -15.84 -7.17 -11.68
CA LYS A 103 -16.92 -7.49 -10.73
C LYS A 103 -17.51 -8.87 -10.97
N GLU A 104 -17.52 -9.33 -12.22
CA GLU A 104 -18.03 -10.63 -12.62
C GLU A 104 -17.10 -11.81 -12.29
N ASN A 105 -15.80 -11.51 -12.02
CA ASN A 105 -14.76 -12.51 -11.83
C ASN A 105 -14.09 -12.46 -10.45
N LEU A 106 -14.60 -11.67 -9.51
CA LEU A 106 -14.07 -11.63 -8.14
C LEU A 106 -14.85 -12.61 -7.26
N PRO A 107 -14.18 -13.31 -6.33
CA PRO A 107 -14.85 -14.08 -5.30
C PRO A 107 -15.73 -13.17 -4.44
N SER A 108 -16.74 -13.76 -3.81
CA SER A 108 -17.57 -13.06 -2.84
C SER A 108 -16.81 -12.85 -1.51
N TYR A 109 -17.35 -12.01 -0.64
CA TYR A 109 -16.85 -11.90 0.73
C TYR A 109 -16.94 -13.24 1.48
N THR A 110 -18.00 -14.01 1.26
CA THR A 110 -18.19 -15.33 1.85
C THR A 110 -17.05 -16.28 1.42
N ASP A 111 -16.70 -16.30 0.14
CA ASP A 111 -15.58 -17.13 -0.35
C ASP A 111 -14.25 -16.77 0.33
N LEU A 112 -14.00 -15.47 0.60
CA LEU A 112 -12.79 -15.05 1.33
C LEU A 112 -12.80 -15.60 2.77
N VAL A 113 -13.94 -15.53 3.45
CA VAL A 113 -14.09 -16.05 4.82
C VAL A 113 -13.98 -17.56 4.87
N GLU A 114 -14.57 -18.27 3.93
CA GLU A 114 -14.46 -19.72 3.80
C GLU A 114 -13.02 -20.17 3.53
N TYR A 115 -12.33 -19.49 2.61
CA TYR A 115 -10.92 -19.75 2.34
C TYR A 115 -10.05 -19.52 3.59
N MET A 116 -10.27 -18.41 4.31
CA MET A 116 -9.57 -18.15 5.56
C MET A 116 -9.80 -19.26 6.60
N ASN A 117 -11.04 -19.74 6.76
CA ASN A 117 -11.34 -20.85 7.66
C ASN A 117 -10.69 -22.15 7.20
N TYR A 118 -10.69 -22.44 5.90
CA TYR A 118 -9.97 -23.58 5.32
C TYR A 118 -8.48 -23.57 5.69
N LEU A 119 -7.82 -22.41 5.60
CA LEU A 119 -6.40 -22.27 6.00
C LEU A 119 -6.20 -22.60 7.49
N TYR A 120 -7.12 -22.18 8.36
CA TYR A 120 -7.09 -22.54 9.77
C TYR A 120 -7.18 -24.06 9.98
N ASP A 121 -8.12 -24.70 9.31
CA ASP A 121 -8.36 -26.15 9.42
C ASP A 121 -7.19 -26.99 8.85
N LYS A 122 -6.42 -26.41 7.91
CA LYS A 122 -5.18 -26.99 7.36
C LYS A 122 -3.93 -26.69 8.18
N ASN A 123 -4.05 -25.96 9.28
CA ASN A 123 -2.93 -25.50 10.10
C ASN A 123 -1.95 -24.56 9.38
N GLU A 124 -2.40 -23.89 8.31
CA GLU A 124 -1.64 -22.87 7.56
C GLU A 124 -1.69 -21.53 8.32
N TRP A 125 -1.06 -21.51 9.51
CA TRP A 125 -1.25 -20.44 10.48
C TRP A 125 -0.87 -19.06 9.97
N THR A 126 0.23 -18.94 9.24
CA THR A 126 0.69 -17.67 8.67
C THR A 126 -0.31 -17.13 7.66
N ASP A 127 -0.77 -17.97 6.74
CA ASP A 127 -1.73 -17.59 5.71
C ASP A 127 -3.09 -17.23 6.33
N PHE A 128 -3.53 -17.99 7.33
CA PHE A 128 -4.73 -17.67 8.09
C PHE A 128 -4.65 -16.29 8.74
N ILE A 129 -3.55 -15.98 9.45
CA ILE A 129 -3.37 -14.68 10.12
C ILE A 129 -3.39 -13.54 9.12
N ILE A 130 -2.73 -13.68 7.97
CA ILE A 130 -2.69 -12.69 6.91
C ILE A 130 -4.09 -12.41 6.38
N ASN A 131 -4.81 -13.47 5.99
CA ASN A 131 -6.16 -13.35 5.45
C ASN A 131 -7.12 -12.77 6.50
N TYR A 132 -7.02 -13.17 7.76
CA TYR A 132 -7.80 -12.62 8.86
C TYR A 132 -7.59 -11.09 9.00
N LEU A 133 -6.35 -10.63 9.02
CA LEU A 133 -6.02 -9.20 9.16
C LEU A 133 -6.50 -8.38 7.95
N LEU A 134 -6.42 -8.92 6.75
CA LEU A 134 -6.94 -8.27 5.55
C LEU A 134 -8.47 -8.19 5.53
N ILE A 135 -9.15 -9.26 5.94
CA ILE A 135 -10.62 -9.36 5.90
C ILE A 135 -11.26 -8.52 7.01
N TYR A 136 -10.77 -8.64 8.24
CA TYR A 136 -11.41 -8.02 9.39
C TYR A 136 -10.84 -6.67 9.82
N LEU A 137 -9.55 -6.41 9.57
CA LEU A 137 -8.91 -5.13 9.91
C LEU A 137 -8.50 -4.29 8.70
N GLN A 138 -8.71 -4.79 7.48
CA GLN A 138 -8.39 -4.13 6.21
C GLN A 138 -6.99 -3.50 6.20
N VAL A 139 -6.05 -4.18 6.83
CA VAL A 139 -4.65 -3.73 6.89
C VAL A 139 -4.02 -3.74 5.50
N ARG A 140 -2.96 -2.97 5.32
CA ARG A 140 -2.18 -2.96 4.08
C ARG A 140 -1.02 -3.94 4.17
N ASN A 141 -0.47 -4.33 3.03
CA ASN A 141 0.68 -5.23 2.95
C ASN A 141 1.84 -4.80 3.85
N GLN A 142 2.15 -3.50 3.91
CA GLN A 142 3.22 -3.00 4.76
C GLN A 142 2.95 -3.16 6.26
N ASP A 143 1.68 -3.19 6.68
CA ASP A 143 1.29 -3.34 8.08
C ASP A 143 1.52 -4.78 8.57
N LEU A 144 1.57 -5.75 7.64
CA LEU A 144 1.80 -7.15 7.90
C LEU A 144 3.27 -7.47 8.24
N ASN A 145 4.17 -6.51 8.11
CA ASN A 145 5.52 -6.62 8.64
C ASN A 145 5.51 -6.27 10.13
N PHE A 146 5.29 -7.27 10.97
CA PHE A 146 5.25 -7.12 12.42
C PHE A 146 6.03 -8.23 13.14
N THR A 147 6.39 -7.97 14.39
CA THR A 147 7.01 -8.95 15.28
C THR A 147 5.98 -9.43 16.31
N ILE A 148 5.87 -10.76 16.49
CA ILE A 148 5.02 -11.33 17.54
C ILE A 148 5.79 -11.31 18.86
N ILE A 149 5.18 -10.75 19.90
CA ILE A 149 5.77 -10.62 21.24
C ILE A 149 4.83 -11.18 22.29
N SER A 150 5.40 -11.70 23.39
CA SER A 150 4.66 -12.19 24.56
C SER A 150 4.59 -11.19 25.69
N ARG A 151 5.44 -10.17 25.71
CA ARG A 151 5.48 -9.13 26.77
C ARG A 151 5.43 -7.75 26.11
N LYS A 152 4.60 -6.85 26.65
CA LYS A 152 4.47 -5.48 26.15
C LYS A 152 5.79 -4.70 26.12
N LYS A 153 6.65 -4.95 27.12
CA LYS A 153 7.97 -4.31 27.23
C LYS A 153 8.92 -4.65 26.06
N ASP A 154 8.61 -5.69 25.29
CA ASP A 154 9.41 -6.06 24.12
C ASP A 154 9.05 -5.21 22.86
N ALA A 155 7.98 -4.40 22.94
CA ALA A 155 7.60 -3.42 21.92
C ALA A 155 8.39 -2.11 22.09
N THR A 156 9.70 -2.15 21.87
CA THR A 156 10.62 -1.05 22.17
C THR A 156 10.90 -0.11 21.01
N ASP A 157 10.66 -0.55 19.76
CA ASP A 157 11.01 0.19 18.55
C ASP A 157 9.75 0.79 17.92
N SER A 158 9.61 2.11 17.98
CA SER A 158 8.49 2.83 17.34
C SER A 158 8.50 2.78 15.81
N LYS A 159 9.56 2.24 15.20
CA LYS A 159 9.67 2.02 13.75
C LYS A 159 9.24 0.62 13.31
N LYS A 160 8.65 -0.17 14.23
CA LYS A 160 8.17 -1.53 13.95
C LYS A 160 6.74 -1.70 14.41
N ASN A 161 6.02 -2.60 13.74
CA ASN A 161 4.70 -3.06 14.18
C ASN A 161 4.84 -4.30 15.05
N TYR A 162 3.91 -4.48 15.98
CA TYR A 162 3.95 -5.60 16.93
C TYR A 162 2.60 -6.28 17.07
N MET A 163 2.63 -7.60 17.22
CA MET A 163 1.49 -8.42 17.57
C MET A 163 1.71 -8.98 18.98
N TRP A 164 1.12 -8.34 19.99
CA TRP A 164 1.31 -8.69 21.39
C TRP A 164 0.28 -9.71 21.84
N LEU A 165 0.73 -10.95 22.09
CA LEU A 165 -0.08 -12.02 22.64
C LEU A 165 -0.18 -11.89 24.17
N GLN A 166 -1.40 -11.68 24.67
CA GLN A 166 -1.72 -11.59 26.09
C GLN A 166 -2.40 -12.89 26.55
N ASN A 167 -1.61 -13.90 26.85
CA ASN A 167 -2.12 -15.24 27.18
C ASN A 167 -3.13 -15.26 28.34
N SER A 168 -2.85 -14.51 29.43
CA SER A 168 -3.73 -14.44 30.60
C SER A 168 -5.08 -13.76 30.34
N LYS A 169 -5.17 -12.94 29.29
CA LYS A 169 -6.38 -12.19 28.93
C LYS A 169 -7.08 -12.74 27.68
N ALA A 170 -6.61 -13.87 27.16
CA ALA A 170 -7.12 -14.49 25.94
C ALA A 170 -7.36 -13.47 24.82
N LYS A 171 -6.38 -12.59 24.57
CA LYS A 171 -6.45 -11.56 23.53
C LYS A 171 -5.09 -11.30 22.88
N VAL A 172 -5.14 -10.76 21.68
CA VAL A 172 -3.99 -10.25 20.94
C VAL A 172 -4.19 -8.77 20.71
N THR A 173 -3.13 -7.98 20.91
CA THR A 173 -3.14 -6.54 20.60
C THR A 173 -2.21 -6.29 19.42
N PHE A 174 -2.75 -5.79 18.34
CA PHE A 174 -1.99 -5.37 17.17
C PHE A 174 -1.63 -3.90 17.30
N ILE A 175 -0.35 -3.61 17.45
CA ILE A 175 0.22 -2.26 17.60
C ILE A 175 0.86 -1.89 16.28
N ARG A 176 0.26 -0.93 15.57
CA ARG A 176 0.74 -0.42 14.29
C ARG A 176 1.39 0.95 14.50
N ASN A 177 2.70 0.99 14.50
CA ASN A 177 3.49 2.22 14.56
C ASN A 177 3.84 2.73 13.15
N VAL A 178 3.98 1.79 12.21
CA VAL A 178 4.42 2.08 10.83
C VAL A 178 3.35 1.61 9.85
N TYR A 179 2.61 2.54 9.28
CA TYR A 179 1.64 2.34 8.21
C TYR A 179 1.55 3.60 7.35
N LYS A 180 0.87 3.54 6.20
CA LYS A 180 0.94 4.57 5.16
C LYS A 180 0.67 5.99 5.65
N THR A 181 -0.20 6.17 6.64
CA THR A 181 -0.64 7.47 7.16
C THR A 181 -0.31 7.66 8.65
N ALA A 182 0.62 6.86 9.19
CA ALA A 182 1.05 6.99 10.58
C ALA A 182 1.72 8.34 10.86
N SER A 183 2.50 8.81 9.88
CA SER A 183 3.14 10.13 9.90
C SER A 183 2.97 10.78 8.53
N ILE A 184 2.52 12.01 8.49
CA ILE A 184 2.31 12.82 7.28
C ILE A 184 2.90 14.20 7.56
N ILE A 185 4.12 14.44 7.11
CA ILE A 185 4.77 15.74 7.30
C ILE A 185 4.22 16.74 6.30
N GLY A 186 3.60 17.81 6.80
CA GLY A 186 3.12 18.95 6.03
C GLY A 186 4.25 19.84 5.50
N PRO A 187 3.93 20.82 4.64
CA PRO A 187 4.89 21.78 4.13
C PRO A 187 5.54 22.65 5.23
N ASP A 188 4.85 22.82 6.34
CA ASP A 188 5.27 23.54 7.55
C ASP A 188 6.16 22.70 8.48
N GLY A 189 6.42 21.45 8.14
CA GLY A 189 7.17 20.50 8.95
C GLY A 189 6.36 19.84 10.07
N THR A 190 5.07 20.17 10.20
CA THR A 190 4.18 19.57 11.21
C THR A 190 3.75 18.17 10.78
N ASP A 191 3.68 17.22 11.72
CA ASP A 191 3.15 15.88 11.47
C ASP A 191 1.62 15.88 11.63
N HIS A 192 0.92 15.66 10.53
CA HIS A 192 -0.54 15.52 10.45
C HIS A 192 -0.97 14.04 10.36
N GLY A 193 -0.08 13.09 10.69
CA GLY A 193 -0.37 11.66 10.67
C GLY A 193 -1.32 11.24 11.79
N TYR A 194 -1.86 10.02 11.65
CA TYR A 194 -2.79 9.46 12.64
C TYR A 194 -2.10 8.82 13.84
N GLY A 195 -0.75 8.86 13.89
CA GLY A 195 0.03 8.27 14.98
C GLY A 195 -0.11 6.75 15.09
N GLN A 196 0.09 6.22 16.29
CA GLN A 196 -0.02 4.79 16.56
C GLN A 196 -1.47 4.32 16.50
N LYS A 197 -1.74 3.20 15.82
CA LYS A 197 -3.03 2.49 15.86
C LYS A 197 -2.92 1.21 16.69
N VAL A 198 -3.95 0.96 17.50
CA VAL A 198 -3.99 -0.22 18.37
C VAL A 198 -5.33 -0.94 18.20
N ASN A 199 -5.30 -2.16 17.70
CA ASN A 199 -6.48 -3.01 17.56
C ASN A 199 -6.40 -4.18 18.56
N THR A 200 -7.50 -4.48 19.24
CA THR A 200 -7.61 -5.65 20.12
C THR A 200 -8.41 -6.73 19.42
N ILE A 201 -7.85 -7.94 19.36
CA ILE A 201 -8.44 -9.12 18.73
C ILE A 201 -8.70 -10.16 19.81
N THR A 202 -9.95 -10.59 19.96
CA THR A 202 -10.40 -11.59 20.94
C THR A 202 -10.85 -12.89 20.28
N ASP A 203 -10.77 -12.98 18.96
CA ASP A 203 -11.11 -14.18 18.20
C ASP A 203 -10.24 -15.36 18.63
N LYS A 204 -10.89 -16.47 19.01
CA LYS A 204 -10.20 -17.65 19.54
C LYS A 204 -9.30 -18.30 18.51
N LYS A 205 -9.76 -18.42 17.24
CA LYS A 205 -8.97 -19.02 16.15
C LYS A 205 -7.71 -18.20 15.90
N PHE A 206 -7.85 -16.86 15.85
CA PHE A 206 -6.72 -15.95 15.66
C PHE A 206 -5.69 -16.07 16.79
N ILE A 207 -6.15 -16.11 18.04
CA ILE A 207 -5.27 -16.27 19.21
C ILE A 207 -4.51 -17.60 19.15
N VAL A 208 -5.18 -18.69 18.78
CA VAL A 208 -4.54 -20.01 18.60
C VAL A 208 -3.48 -19.94 17.51
N ALA A 209 -3.78 -19.38 16.36
CA ALA A 209 -2.83 -19.24 15.26
C ALA A 209 -1.58 -18.45 15.67
N ILE A 210 -1.74 -17.31 16.35
CA ILE A 210 -0.63 -16.50 16.89
C ILE A 210 0.23 -17.30 17.87
N ARG A 211 -0.41 -18.11 18.76
CA ARG A 211 0.34 -18.99 19.70
C ARG A 211 1.15 -20.03 18.95
N ARG A 212 0.61 -20.63 17.91
CA ARG A 212 1.30 -21.65 17.11
C ARG A 212 2.52 -21.05 16.40
N VAL A 213 2.37 -19.92 15.75
CA VAL A 213 3.48 -19.23 15.08
C VAL A 213 4.56 -18.80 16.09
N LEU A 214 4.19 -18.21 17.24
CA LEU A 214 5.14 -17.82 18.29
C LEU A 214 5.85 -19.05 18.90
N GLY A 215 5.16 -20.13 19.12
CA GLY A 215 5.71 -21.38 19.64
C GLY A 215 6.75 -21.97 18.69
N CYS A 216 6.42 -22.02 17.41
CA CYS A 216 7.28 -22.46 16.35
C CYS A 216 8.57 -21.59 16.27
N GLN A 217 8.45 -20.27 16.24
CA GLN A 217 9.61 -19.35 16.21
C GLN A 217 10.57 -19.58 17.39
N LYS A 218 10.02 -19.88 18.59
CA LYS A 218 10.83 -20.15 19.79
C LYS A 218 11.54 -21.50 19.75
N SER A 219 11.02 -22.48 19.03
CA SER A 219 11.64 -23.79 18.87
C SER A 219 12.72 -23.83 17.78
N GLY A 220 12.95 -22.71 17.08
CA GLY A 220 13.90 -22.62 15.98
C GLY A 220 13.51 -23.40 14.74
N LEU A 221 12.24 -23.86 14.65
CA LEU A 221 11.70 -24.50 13.47
C LEU A 221 11.40 -23.47 12.40
N ASP A 222 11.48 -23.85 11.14
CA ASP A 222 11.01 -23.02 10.03
C ASP A 222 9.47 -22.97 10.01
N CYS A 223 8.91 -21.91 10.56
CA CYS A 223 7.48 -21.71 10.69
C CYS A 223 6.91 -20.79 9.61
N GLY A 224 7.65 -20.61 8.54
CA GLY A 224 7.36 -19.57 7.58
C GLY A 224 7.61 -18.18 8.19
N THR A 225 8.39 -17.39 7.51
CA THR A 225 8.70 -16.01 7.91
C THR A 225 7.43 -15.18 7.80
N PHE A 226 7.01 -14.52 8.88
CA PHE A 226 6.04 -13.45 8.76
C PHE A 226 6.55 -12.46 7.73
N ILE A 227 5.74 -12.08 6.79
CA ILE A 227 6.05 -11.46 5.51
C ILE A 227 7.21 -10.47 5.61
N PRO A 228 8.39 -10.81 5.12
CA PRO A 228 9.55 -9.92 5.20
C PRO A 228 9.46 -8.80 4.17
N THR A 229 8.66 -8.96 3.12
CA THR A 229 8.55 -7.98 2.03
C THR A 229 7.12 -7.89 1.48
N VAL A 230 6.73 -6.69 1.06
CA VAL A 230 5.42 -6.40 0.47
C VAL A 230 5.09 -7.29 -0.75
N SER A 231 6.10 -7.74 -1.49
CA SER A 231 5.92 -8.61 -2.66
C SER A 231 5.54 -10.05 -2.33
N ALA A 232 5.85 -10.52 -1.11
CA ALA A 232 5.58 -11.91 -0.72
C ALA A 232 4.10 -12.18 -0.41
N ILE A 233 3.30 -11.15 -0.13
CA ILE A 233 1.91 -11.32 0.29
C ILE A 233 1.05 -12.07 -0.72
N ALA A 234 1.31 -11.89 -2.01
CA ALA A 234 0.52 -12.52 -3.07
C ALA A 234 0.50 -14.06 -3.00
N TYR A 235 1.52 -14.65 -2.38
CA TYR A 235 1.60 -16.11 -2.20
C TYR A 235 0.66 -16.64 -1.12
N HIS A 236 0.26 -15.79 -0.19
CA HIS A 236 -0.57 -16.10 0.97
C HIS A 236 -2.07 -15.84 0.75
N LEU A 237 -2.42 -15.21 -0.37
CA LEU A 237 -3.79 -14.82 -0.67
C LEU A 237 -4.53 -15.87 -1.50
N MET A 238 -5.86 -15.83 -1.41
CA MET A 238 -6.73 -16.67 -2.21
C MET A 238 -6.40 -16.55 -3.70
N LYS A 239 -6.25 -17.69 -4.35
CA LYS A 239 -6.15 -17.79 -5.81
C LYS A 239 -7.56 -17.98 -6.38
N ALA A 240 -8.12 -16.92 -6.97
CA ALA A 240 -9.36 -17.07 -7.74
C ALA A 240 -9.00 -17.48 -9.17
N THR A 241 -9.70 -18.52 -9.65
CA THR A 241 -9.69 -19.02 -11.02
C THR A 241 -8.51 -18.49 -11.88
N TYR A 242 -7.31 -19.06 -11.67
CA TYR A 242 -6.08 -18.78 -12.43
C TYR A 242 -5.38 -17.44 -12.19
N LYS A 243 -5.88 -16.54 -11.32
CA LYS A 243 -5.19 -15.27 -11.03
C LYS A 243 -5.10 -15.00 -9.52
N GLN A 244 -3.94 -14.60 -9.04
CA GLN A 244 -3.75 -14.13 -7.68
C GLN A 244 -4.58 -12.86 -7.42
N ILE A 245 -5.27 -12.84 -6.28
CA ILE A 245 -6.01 -11.66 -5.82
C ILE A 245 -5.09 -10.87 -4.91
N GLY A 246 -4.76 -9.63 -5.29
CA GLY A 246 -3.96 -8.76 -4.44
C GLY A 246 -4.80 -8.06 -3.35
N GLU A 247 -4.12 -7.45 -2.36
CA GLU A 247 -4.72 -6.65 -1.26
C GLU A 247 -5.83 -5.70 -1.74
N GLY A 248 -5.57 -4.94 -2.80
CA GLY A 248 -6.55 -3.98 -3.31
C GLY A 248 -7.85 -4.61 -3.81
N ARG A 249 -7.84 -5.88 -4.22
CA ARG A 249 -9.05 -6.64 -4.59
C ARG A 249 -9.79 -7.14 -3.35
N TYR A 250 -9.09 -7.63 -2.32
CA TYR A 250 -9.69 -7.94 -1.03
C TYR A 250 -10.47 -6.74 -0.50
N PHE A 251 -9.84 -5.58 -0.45
CA PHE A 251 -10.49 -4.36 0.00
C PHE A 251 -11.75 -4.02 -0.81
N LYS A 252 -11.71 -4.14 -2.15
CA LYS A 252 -12.87 -3.91 -3.01
C LYS A 252 -14.00 -4.89 -2.75
N ILE A 253 -13.70 -6.18 -2.55
CA ILE A 253 -14.69 -7.21 -2.22
C ILE A 253 -15.38 -6.85 -0.91
N ILE A 254 -14.62 -6.50 0.12
CA ILE A 254 -15.12 -6.15 1.46
C ILE A 254 -16.01 -4.90 1.40
N VAL A 255 -15.53 -3.82 0.78
CA VAL A 255 -16.30 -2.57 0.63
C VAL A 255 -17.58 -2.81 -0.18
N ASN A 256 -17.53 -3.61 -1.24
CA ASN A 256 -18.72 -3.93 -2.02
C ASN A 256 -19.73 -4.78 -1.24
N HIS A 257 -19.28 -5.68 -0.39
CA HIS A 257 -20.16 -6.48 0.48
C HIS A 257 -20.90 -5.60 1.48
N PHE A 258 -20.19 -4.69 2.13
CA PHE A 258 -20.75 -3.76 3.14
C PHE A 258 -21.25 -2.43 2.57
N ARG A 259 -21.43 -2.30 1.25
CA ARG A 259 -21.76 -1.03 0.58
C ARG A 259 -23.04 -0.36 1.10
N ASN A 260 -23.98 -1.12 1.65
CA ASN A 260 -25.24 -0.63 2.21
C ASN A 260 -25.19 -0.50 3.75
N ASP A 261 -24.07 -0.84 4.39
CA ASP A 261 -23.86 -0.73 5.83
C ASP A 261 -22.91 0.44 6.12
N ILE A 262 -23.51 1.61 6.39
CA ILE A 262 -22.76 2.86 6.58
C ILE A 262 -21.85 2.79 7.80
N ASP A 263 -22.27 2.12 8.88
CA ASP A 263 -21.48 2.05 10.10
C ASP A 263 -20.27 1.13 9.91
N LYS A 264 -20.46 0.02 9.21
CA LYS A 264 -19.35 -0.85 8.83
C LYS A 264 -18.38 -0.17 7.86
N LEU A 265 -18.85 0.62 6.93
CA LEU A 265 -17.99 1.42 6.03
C LEU A 265 -17.19 2.48 6.79
N LYS A 266 -17.75 3.12 7.82
CA LYS A 266 -17.00 4.04 8.69
C LYS A 266 -15.91 3.31 9.45
N GLU A 267 -16.20 2.13 10.03
CA GLU A 267 -15.20 1.28 10.70
C GLU A 267 -14.06 0.90 9.75
N ILE A 268 -14.39 0.43 8.53
CA ILE A 268 -13.42 0.09 7.49
C ILE A 268 -12.54 1.30 7.13
N SER A 269 -13.10 2.48 7.04
CA SER A 269 -12.34 3.70 6.69
C SER A 269 -11.44 4.20 7.82
N ALA A 270 -11.74 3.84 9.08
CA ALA A 270 -10.94 4.20 10.26
C ALA A 270 -9.72 3.28 10.46
N ASN A 271 -9.74 2.09 9.87
CA ASN A 271 -8.64 1.11 9.94
C ASN A 271 -7.56 1.42 8.90
#